data_7dd2a71fbae4094cee99ac8ee4e96425
#
_entry.id   7dd2a71fbae4094cee99ac8ee4e96425
#
_cell.length_a   1.000
_cell.length_b   1.000
_cell.length_c   1.000
_cell.angle_alpha   90.00
_cell.angle_beta   90.00
_cell.angle_gamma   90.00
#
_symmetry.space_group_name_H-M   'P 1'
#
loop_
_entity.id
_entity.type
_entity.pdbx_description
1 polymer ?
#
loop_
_entity_poly.entity_id
_entity_poly.type
_entity_poly.pdbx_seq_one_letter_code
_entity_poly.pdbx_strand_id
1 'polypeptide(L)'
;MDIRCGVRRTGLSAEGGPETDKEGEAPGVSAVHSASQVSGGVLVPIGGGKDSAVTLELMWLAGKTVYAYIINPRGATIHTTEVAGLDADHVINVRRTLDANMLELNRQGYLNGHTPFSALVAFSSIIAARMHGLSMVALSNESSANESTVQGTTVNHQYSKSFKFEEDFHYYQTTYLKGSAYYFSMLRPLSEFQIARYFAGQKQYHGIFRSCNAGSKTDSWCGRCPKCLFVYLILSPFLPAQEVMDIFGRNMLEDWDLKDTLDQLVGIKEEKPFECVGSRDEINTAAVLTIRRLEEAGEPLPRLLSYYKTTDQYRTCRARGDQYASYYDANHLVPDDLALLVRKYCVDGL
;
A
#
# COMPACT_ATOMS: atom_id res chain seq x y z
N MET A 1 -24.72 -16.82 -24.62
CA MET A 1 -23.82 -16.38 -25.70
C MET A 1 -22.43 -16.92 -25.35
N ASP A 2 -22.12 -18.12 -25.89
CA ASP A 2 -20.91 -18.88 -25.57
C ASP A 2 -19.70 -18.27 -26.26
N ILE A 3 -18.72 -17.82 -25.50
CA ILE A 3 -17.42 -17.39 -26.03
C ILE A 3 -16.45 -18.56 -25.84
N ARG A 4 -16.26 -19.34 -26.90
CA ARG A 4 -15.19 -20.35 -26.98
C ARG A 4 -13.91 -19.65 -27.44
N CYS A 5 -12.92 -19.61 -26.56
CA CYS A 5 -11.57 -19.19 -26.88
C CYS A 5 -10.83 -20.29 -27.66
N GLY A 6 -10.66 -20.12 -28.96
CA GLY A 6 -9.93 -21.04 -29.84
C GLY A 6 -8.43 -20.75 -29.84
N VAL A 7 -7.63 -21.51 -29.10
CA VAL A 7 -6.17 -21.48 -29.20
C VAL A 7 -5.75 -22.37 -30.39
N ARG A 8 -5.19 -21.78 -31.45
CA ARG A 8 -4.51 -22.54 -32.51
C ARG A 8 -3.18 -23.09 -31.97
N ARG A 9 -3.09 -24.40 -31.85
CA ARG A 9 -1.81 -25.08 -31.65
C ARG A 9 -1.06 -25.15 -32.98
N THR A 10 0.07 -24.47 -33.09
CA THR A 10 1.12 -24.79 -34.08
C THR A 10 1.96 -25.90 -33.48
N GLY A 11 2.01 -27.05 -34.13
CA GLY A 11 2.79 -28.19 -33.70
C GLY A 11 4.30 -27.93 -33.89
N LEU A 12 5.02 -28.08 -32.80
CA LEU A 12 6.46 -28.37 -32.80
C LEU A 12 6.65 -29.60 -31.93
N SER A 13 7.05 -30.69 -32.57
CA SER A 13 7.49 -31.91 -31.92
C SER A 13 8.82 -31.62 -31.20
N ALA A 14 8.87 -31.81 -29.90
CA ALA A 14 10.11 -31.89 -29.13
C ALA A 14 10.16 -33.24 -28.43
N GLU A 15 10.99 -34.13 -28.93
CA GLU A 15 11.49 -35.28 -28.18
C GLU A 15 12.60 -34.75 -27.25
N GLY A 16 12.59 -35.24 -26.00
CA GLY A 16 13.63 -34.94 -25.01
C GLY A 16 13.03 -34.39 -23.70
N GLY A 17 12.59 -35.30 -22.81
CA GLY A 17 12.24 -34.94 -21.45
C GLY A 17 13.51 -34.59 -20.66
N PRO A 18 13.51 -33.52 -19.87
CA PRO A 18 14.57 -33.30 -18.90
C PRO A 18 14.36 -34.17 -17.67
N GLU A 19 15.47 -34.69 -17.17
CA GLU A 19 15.62 -35.36 -15.88
C GLU A 19 15.03 -34.51 -14.75
N THR A 20 14.39 -35.18 -13.81
CA THR A 20 13.86 -34.59 -12.57
C THR A 20 15.04 -34.10 -11.72
N ASP A 21 15.33 -32.82 -11.80
CA ASP A 21 16.20 -32.16 -10.83
C ASP A 21 15.50 -32.16 -9.46
N LYS A 22 16.22 -32.69 -8.48
CA LYS A 22 15.86 -32.69 -7.08
C LYS A 22 15.56 -31.27 -6.63
N GLU A 23 14.39 -31.08 -6.03
CA GLU A 23 14.05 -29.87 -5.26
C GLU A 23 15.20 -29.57 -4.26
N GLY A 24 16.02 -28.60 -4.60
CA GLY A 24 16.96 -28.03 -3.66
C GLY A 24 16.16 -27.17 -2.69
N GLU A 25 16.18 -27.52 -1.41
CA GLU A 25 15.71 -26.66 -0.34
C GLU A 25 16.28 -25.25 -0.51
N ALA A 26 15.40 -24.25 -0.57
CA ALA A 26 15.81 -22.86 -0.57
C ALA A 26 16.64 -22.60 0.71
N PRO A 27 17.82 -21.98 0.61
CA PRO A 27 18.63 -21.66 1.78
C PRO A 27 17.79 -20.77 2.71
N GLY A 28 17.64 -21.21 3.96
CA GLY A 28 16.85 -20.53 4.97
C GLY A 28 17.25 -19.05 5.08
N VAL A 29 16.25 -18.20 5.26
CA VAL A 29 16.30 -16.72 5.32
C VAL A 29 17.20 -16.16 6.44
N SER A 30 17.91 -17.00 7.17
CA SER A 30 18.70 -16.69 8.36
C SER A 30 20.01 -15.90 8.13
N ALA A 31 20.39 -15.55 6.91
CA ALA A 31 21.72 -14.97 6.63
C ALA A 31 21.70 -13.49 6.15
N VAL A 32 20.59 -12.77 6.19
CA VAL A 32 20.44 -11.49 5.46
C VAL A 32 20.42 -10.23 6.36
N HIS A 33 20.42 -10.36 7.67
CA HIS A 33 20.21 -9.21 8.58
C HIS A 33 21.43 -8.30 8.84
N SER A 34 22.56 -8.48 8.18
CA SER A 34 23.74 -7.61 8.41
C SER A 34 23.98 -6.58 7.29
N ALA A 35 22.98 -5.76 6.98
CA ALA A 35 23.15 -4.54 6.16
C ALA A 35 23.63 -3.34 7.01
N SER A 36 24.32 -3.58 8.10
CA SER A 36 24.90 -2.54 8.95
C SER A 36 26.19 -1.99 8.29
N GLN A 37 26.16 -0.68 7.97
CA GLN A 37 27.27 0.17 7.52
C GLN A 37 27.55 0.24 6.02
N VAL A 38 26.52 0.51 5.21
CA VAL A 38 26.80 1.14 3.92
C VAL A 38 26.47 2.64 4.09
N SER A 39 27.50 3.49 3.97
CA SER A 39 27.39 4.95 3.99
C SER A 39 26.74 5.43 2.68
N GLY A 40 25.44 5.33 2.58
CA GLY A 40 24.64 5.77 1.46
C GLY A 40 23.25 6.12 1.93
N GLY A 41 22.59 7.12 1.29
CA GLY A 41 21.22 7.51 1.60
C GLY A 41 20.20 6.41 1.29
N VAL A 42 18.96 6.63 1.69
CA VAL A 42 17.82 5.78 1.39
C VAL A 42 16.92 6.44 0.35
N LEU A 43 16.54 5.69 -0.67
CA LEU A 43 15.56 6.09 -1.68
C LEU A 43 14.17 5.67 -1.22
N VAL A 44 13.24 6.63 -1.14
CA VAL A 44 11.84 6.41 -0.75
C VAL A 44 10.93 6.74 -1.94
N PRO A 45 10.25 5.76 -2.55
CA PRO A 45 9.25 6.01 -3.58
C PRO A 45 8.04 6.75 -3.02
N ILE A 46 7.69 7.89 -3.62
CA ILE A 46 6.60 8.77 -3.17
C ILE A 46 5.42 8.66 -4.11
N GLY A 47 4.33 8.09 -3.60
CA GLY A 47 3.04 8.04 -4.28
C GLY A 47 2.08 9.18 -3.96
N GLY A 48 2.41 10.02 -2.97
CA GLY A 48 1.55 11.13 -2.50
C GLY A 48 0.43 10.69 -1.55
N GLY A 49 0.38 9.42 -1.15
CA GLY A 49 -0.54 8.89 -0.13
C GLY A 49 0.09 8.89 1.27
N LYS A 50 -0.74 8.55 2.29
CA LYS A 50 -0.33 8.47 3.70
C LYS A 50 0.88 7.57 3.94
N ASP A 51 0.97 6.44 3.21
CA ASP A 51 1.98 5.41 3.47
C ASP A 51 3.39 5.92 3.15
N SER A 52 3.57 6.64 2.03
CA SER A 52 4.85 7.25 1.69
C SER A 52 5.24 8.38 2.67
N ALA A 53 4.28 9.13 3.18
CA ALA A 53 4.54 10.14 4.23
C ALA A 53 5.02 9.48 5.53
N VAL A 54 4.36 8.38 5.96
CA VAL A 54 4.78 7.62 7.15
C VAL A 54 6.19 7.05 6.97
N THR A 55 6.50 6.48 5.79
CA THR A 55 7.85 5.97 5.52
C THR A 55 8.91 7.07 5.58
N LEU A 56 8.63 8.27 5.02
CA LEU A 56 9.53 9.42 5.12
C LEU A 56 9.80 9.81 6.58
N GLU A 57 8.75 9.96 7.38
CA GLU A 57 8.87 10.34 8.80
C GLU A 57 9.68 9.31 9.59
N LEU A 58 9.43 8.01 9.37
CA LEU A 58 10.19 6.96 10.03
C LEU A 58 11.67 6.94 9.62
N MET A 59 11.98 7.25 8.35
CA MET A 59 13.38 7.38 7.90
C MET A 59 14.07 8.59 8.51
N TRP A 60 13.36 9.71 8.66
CA TRP A 60 13.88 10.88 9.38
C TRP A 60 14.15 10.56 10.84
N LEU A 61 13.22 9.89 11.53
CA LEU A 61 13.41 9.45 12.91
C LEU A 61 14.60 8.48 13.06
N ALA A 62 14.89 7.68 12.04
CA ALA A 62 16.06 6.81 11.99
C ALA A 62 17.38 7.55 11.67
N GLY A 63 17.36 8.86 11.49
CA GLY A 63 18.54 9.67 11.14
C GLY A 63 19.14 9.35 9.78
N LYS A 64 18.35 8.82 8.84
CA LYS A 64 18.82 8.47 7.49
C LYS A 64 18.82 9.70 6.58
N THR A 65 19.78 9.80 5.67
CA THR A 65 19.72 10.75 4.56
C THR A 65 18.72 10.24 3.53
N VAL A 66 17.62 10.97 3.35
CA VAL A 66 16.47 10.53 2.54
C VAL A 66 16.48 11.16 1.17
N TYR A 67 16.23 10.38 0.14
CA TYR A 67 15.99 10.80 -1.23
C TYR A 67 14.60 10.35 -1.66
N ALA A 68 13.75 11.29 -2.10
CA ALA A 68 12.45 10.97 -2.66
C ALA A 68 12.59 10.49 -4.10
N TYR A 69 11.85 9.46 -4.48
CA TYR A 69 11.77 8.94 -5.85
C TYR A 69 10.35 9.11 -6.37
N ILE A 70 10.16 9.90 -7.43
CA ILE A 70 8.85 10.23 -7.97
C ILE A 70 8.78 9.88 -9.45
N ILE A 71 7.80 9.07 -9.84
CA ILE A 71 7.47 8.81 -11.24
C ILE A 71 6.34 9.72 -11.68
N ASN A 72 6.60 10.59 -12.66
CA ASN A 72 5.66 11.58 -13.17
C ASN A 72 5.08 12.46 -12.04
N PRO A 73 5.85 13.42 -11.51
CA PRO A 73 5.45 14.27 -10.39
C PRO A 73 4.05 14.89 -10.56
N ARG A 74 3.29 14.95 -9.47
CA ARG A 74 1.96 15.56 -9.36
C ARG A 74 1.85 16.31 -8.04
N GLY A 75 0.79 17.12 -7.85
CA GLY A 75 0.60 17.93 -6.68
C GLY A 75 0.91 17.20 -5.37
N ALA A 76 0.18 16.14 -5.04
CA ALA A 76 0.38 15.41 -3.79
C ALA A 76 1.80 14.84 -3.62
N THR A 77 2.47 14.38 -4.70
CA THR A 77 3.84 13.85 -4.59
C THR A 77 4.87 14.96 -4.35
N ILE A 78 4.69 16.11 -4.99
CA ILE A 78 5.54 17.30 -4.83
C ILE A 78 5.35 17.87 -3.42
N HIS A 79 4.10 18.13 -3.03
CA HIS A 79 3.79 18.68 -1.70
C HIS A 79 4.27 17.77 -0.56
N THR A 80 4.24 16.42 -0.76
CA THR A 80 4.79 15.50 0.24
C THR A 80 6.28 15.73 0.45
N THR A 81 7.06 15.96 -0.61
CA THR A 81 8.50 16.20 -0.50
C THR A 81 8.81 17.60 0.09
N GLU A 82 8.02 18.60 -0.26
CA GLU A 82 8.13 19.95 0.28
C GLU A 82 7.85 19.97 1.79
N VAL A 83 6.75 19.34 2.23
CA VAL A 83 6.39 19.23 3.65
C VAL A 83 7.42 18.42 4.43
N ALA A 84 8.00 17.37 3.82
CA ALA A 84 9.10 16.62 4.41
C ALA A 84 10.42 17.40 4.46
N GLY A 85 10.50 18.62 3.93
CA GLY A 85 11.71 19.45 3.94
C GLY A 85 12.82 18.98 3.01
N LEU A 86 12.50 18.21 1.97
CA LEU A 86 13.47 17.77 0.98
C LEU A 86 13.73 18.88 -0.04
N ASP A 87 15.00 19.20 -0.24
CA ASP A 87 15.44 20.10 -1.29
C ASP A 87 15.50 19.40 -2.66
N ALA A 88 15.77 20.16 -3.73
CA ALA A 88 15.79 19.65 -5.09
C ALA A 88 16.86 18.56 -5.34
N ASP A 89 17.97 18.58 -4.60
CA ASP A 89 19.07 17.62 -4.76
C ASP A 89 18.70 16.26 -4.15
N HIS A 90 17.72 16.25 -3.24
CA HIS A 90 17.17 15.03 -2.61
C HIS A 90 15.87 14.54 -3.27
N VAL A 91 15.47 15.07 -4.42
CA VAL A 91 14.26 14.63 -5.14
C VAL A 91 14.62 14.11 -6.54
N ILE A 92 14.53 12.79 -6.69
CA ILE A 92 14.81 12.10 -7.96
C ILE A 92 13.51 11.95 -8.74
N ASN A 93 13.37 12.74 -9.80
CA ASN A 93 12.21 12.74 -10.69
C ASN A 93 12.44 11.85 -11.90
N VAL A 94 11.55 10.88 -12.11
CA VAL A 94 11.58 9.99 -13.27
C VAL A 94 10.37 10.25 -14.15
N ARG A 95 10.61 10.45 -15.45
CA ARG A 95 9.54 10.60 -16.43
C ARG A 95 9.25 9.27 -17.11
N ARG A 96 8.01 8.81 -17.01
CA ARG A 96 7.48 7.66 -17.72
C ARG A 96 6.46 8.12 -18.75
N THR A 97 6.58 7.62 -19.96
CA THR A 97 5.59 7.79 -21.04
C THR A 97 4.98 6.44 -21.39
N LEU A 98 3.73 6.45 -21.83
CA LEU A 98 3.07 5.29 -22.40
C LEU A 98 3.26 5.31 -23.91
N ASP A 99 3.43 4.15 -24.51
CA ASP A 99 3.52 4.00 -25.95
C ASP A 99 2.24 4.47 -26.65
N ALA A 100 2.38 5.26 -27.71
CA ALA A 100 1.23 5.83 -28.42
C ALA A 100 0.37 4.75 -29.09
N ASN A 101 0.99 3.67 -29.56
CA ASN A 101 0.29 2.52 -30.16
C ASN A 101 -0.59 1.82 -29.12
N MET A 102 -0.05 1.63 -27.88
CA MET A 102 -0.82 1.04 -26.79
C MET A 102 -2.04 1.88 -26.43
N LEU A 103 -1.89 3.21 -26.40
CA LEU A 103 -3.00 4.13 -26.13
C LEU A 103 -4.06 4.07 -27.25
N GLU A 104 -3.63 3.97 -28.51
CA GLU A 104 -4.54 3.83 -29.64
C GLU A 104 -5.28 2.49 -29.62
N LEU A 105 -4.60 1.37 -29.35
CA LEU A 105 -5.23 0.07 -29.19
C LEU A 105 -6.26 0.05 -28.05
N ASN A 106 -5.97 0.70 -26.92
CA ASN A 106 -6.93 0.88 -25.84
C ASN A 106 -8.17 1.66 -26.29
N ARG A 107 -7.98 2.72 -27.08
CA ARG A 107 -9.10 3.51 -27.65
C ARG A 107 -9.98 2.69 -28.58
N GLN A 108 -9.39 1.71 -29.27
CA GLN A 108 -10.10 0.77 -30.15
C GLN A 108 -10.77 -0.38 -29.38
N GLY A 109 -10.62 -0.45 -28.03
CA GLY A 109 -11.24 -1.47 -27.16
C GLY A 109 -10.43 -2.76 -27.01
N TYR A 110 -9.18 -2.80 -27.45
CA TYR A 110 -8.31 -3.93 -27.18
C TYR A 110 -7.96 -4.02 -25.69
N LEU A 111 -7.97 -5.25 -25.15
CA LEU A 111 -7.60 -5.51 -23.76
C LEU A 111 -6.07 -5.59 -23.63
N ASN A 112 -5.48 -4.76 -22.79
CA ASN A 112 -4.04 -4.77 -22.54
C ASN A 112 -3.63 -5.36 -21.18
N GLY A 113 -4.59 -5.81 -20.39
CA GLY A 113 -4.38 -6.35 -19.05
C GLY A 113 -3.93 -5.31 -18.02
N HIS A 114 -3.60 -5.79 -16.83
CA HIS A 114 -3.11 -4.96 -15.71
C HIS A 114 -1.59 -4.96 -15.67
N THR A 115 -0.95 -3.80 -15.85
CA THR A 115 0.50 -3.66 -15.68
C THR A 115 0.82 -3.58 -14.18
N PRO A 116 1.67 -4.45 -13.63
CA PRO A 116 2.02 -4.43 -12.20
C PRO A 116 2.94 -3.23 -11.89
N PHE A 117 2.33 -2.08 -11.64
CA PHE A 117 3.06 -0.81 -11.47
C PHE A 117 4.09 -0.86 -10.32
N SER A 118 3.79 -1.57 -9.23
CA SER A 118 4.74 -1.71 -8.10
C SER A 118 6.00 -2.50 -8.49
N ALA A 119 5.89 -3.47 -9.41
CA ALA A 119 7.07 -4.13 -9.95
C ALA A 119 7.92 -3.18 -10.80
N LEU A 120 7.29 -2.32 -11.62
CA LEU A 120 8.01 -1.27 -12.35
C LEU A 120 8.72 -0.33 -11.39
N VAL A 121 8.08 0.08 -10.29
CA VAL A 121 8.72 0.89 -9.24
C VAL A 121 9.92 0.16 -8.66
N ALA A 122 9.82 -1.15 -8.34
CA ALA A 122 10.90 -1.93 -7.77
C ALA A 122 12.16 -1.91 -8.67
N PHE A 123 12.03 -2.27 -9.95
CA PHE A 123 13.16 -2.29 -10.88
C PHE A 123 13.72 -0.88 -11.13
N SER A 124 12.86 0.11 -11.37
CA SER A 124 13.33 1.46 -11.70
C SER A 124 13.93 2.20 -10.51
N SER A 125 13.46 1.95 -9.28
CA SER A 125 14.04 2.52 -8.07
C SER A 125 15.44 1.98 -7.76
N ILE A 126 15.70 0.69 -8.02
CA ILE A 126 17.06 0.12 -7.90
C ILE A 126 18.02 0.76 -8.90
N ILE A 127 17.58 0.99 -10.13
CA ILE A 127 18.39 1.69 -11.14
C ILE A 127 18.70 3.11 -10.66
N ALA A 128 17.68 3.83 -10.21
CA ALA A 128 17.85 5.19 -9.69
C ALA A 128 18.77 5.24 -8.47
N ALA A 129 18.58 4.35 -7.50
CA ALA A 129 19.44 4.24 -6.33
C ALA A 129 20.91 4.02 -6.71
N ARG A 130 21.16 3.11 -7.65
CA ARG A 130 22.53 2.83 -8.13
C ARG A 130 23.15 4.04 -8.84
N MET A 131 22.38 4.75 -9.66
CA MET A 131 22.87 5.94 -10.37
C MET A 131 23.25 7.09 -9.41
N HIS A 132 22.61 7.15 -8.25
CA HIS A 132 22.83 8.17 -7.23
C HIS A 132 23.70 7.68 -6.05
N GLY A 133 24.27 6.47 -6.12
CA GLY A 133 25.15 5.93 -5.06
C GLY A 133 24.40 5.64 -3.75
N LEU A 134 23.09 5.40 -3.80
CA LEU A 134 22.26 5.12 -2.63
C LEU A 134 22.31 3.63 -2.28
N SER A 135 22.28 3.34 -0.99
CA SER A 135 22.48 1.98 -0.46
C SER A 135 21.18 1.22 -0.18
N MET A 136 20.06 1.91 -0.05
CA MET A 136 18.78 1.32 0.31
C MET A 136 17.63 1.90 -0.53
N VAL A 137 16.60 1.07 -0.74
CA VAL A 137 15.31 1.45 -1.31
C VAL A 137 14.22 0.99 -0.34
N ALA A 138 13.53 1.94 0.29
CA ALA A 138 12.49 1.67 1.26
C ALA A 138 11.10 1.96 0.67
N LEU A 139 10.36 0.92 0.32
CA LEU A 139 8.98 1.03 -0.11
C LEU A 139 8.03 1.18 1.09
N SER A 140 6.77 1.50 0.77
CA SER A 140 5.71 1.71 1.76
C SER A 140 4.61 0.66 1.65
N ASN A 141 4.94 -0.60 1.27
CA ASN A 141 3.94 -1.67 1.26
C ASN A 141 3.72 -2.20 2.69
N GLU A 142 2.49 -2.55 2.97
CA GLU A 142 1.97 -3.01 4.25
C GLU A 142 1.64 -4.51 4.24
N SER A 143 1.30 -5.08 5.40
CA SER A 143 0.99 -6.51 5.54
C SER A 143 -0.30 -6.91 4.81
N SER A 144 -1.32 -6.05 4.79
CA SER A 144 -2.62 -6.35 4.17
C SER A 144 -2.56 -6.48 2.64
N ALA A 145 -1.46 -6.05 1.99
CA ALA A 145 -1.23 -6.28 0.56
C ALA A 145 -1.12 -7.78 0.19
N ASN A 146 -0.97 -8.66 1.18
CA ASN A 146 -0.99 -10.12 1.00
C ASN A 146 -2.41 -10.70 0.86
N GLU A 147 -3.46 -9.96 1.24
CA GLU A 147 -4.85 -10.46 1.20
C GLU A 147 -5.33 -10.70 -0.24
N SER A 148 -5.99 -11.86 -0.45
CA SER A 148 -6.59 -12.18 -1.74
C SER A 148 -7.75 -11.24 -2.10
N THR A 149 -7.90 -10.94 -3.39
CA THR A 149 -9.00 -10.10 -3.90
C THR A 149 -10.34 -10.82 -3.79
N VAL A 150 -10.35 -12.14 -4.04
CA VAL A 150 -11.55 -12.99 -3.96
C VAL A 150 -11.40 -13.92 -2.77
N GLN A 151 -12.36 -13.89 -1.86
CA GLN A 151 -12.34 -14.67 -0.63
C GLN A 151 -12.19 -16.18 -0.91
N GLY A 152 -11.32 -16.86 -0.16
CA GLY A 152 -11.06 -18.28 -0.31
C GLY A 152 -10.19 -18.66 -1.51
N THR A 153 -9.60 -17.70 -2.22
CA THR A 153 -8.68 -17.93 -3.34
C THR A 153 -7.30 -17.32 -3.08
N THR A 154 -6.33 -17.67 -3.94
CA THR A 154 -4.98 -17.08 -3.94
C THR A 154 -4.85 -15.92 -4.94
N VAL A 155 -5.95 -15.50 -5.58
CA VAL A 155 -5.94 -14.42 -6.58
C VAL A 155 -5.70 -13.08 -5.90
N ASN A 156 -4.54 -12.48 -6.15
CA ASN A 156 -4.16 -11.18 -5.62
C ASN A 156 -3.77 -10.23 -6.77
N HIS A 157 -4.62 -9.25 -7.06
CA HIS A 157 -4.33 -8.23 -8.07
C HIS A 157 -3.18 -7.29 -7.66
N GLN A 158 -2.78 -7.32 -6.39
CA GLN A 158 -1.68 -6.56 -5.83
C GLN A 158 -0.41 -7.41 -5.62
N TYR A 159 -0.26 -8.54 -6.32
CA TYR A 159 0.89 -9.44 -6.14
C TYR A 159 2.23 -8.70 -6.07
N SER A 160 2.45 -7.69 -6.93
CA SER A 160 3.68 -6.90 -6.92
C SER A 160 3.90 -6.02 -5.67
N LYS A 161 2.94 -5.99 -4.75
CA LYS A 161 3.06 -5.39 -3.42
C LYS A 161 3.14 -6.42 -2.30
N SER A 162 2.95 -7.72 -2.60
CA SER A 162 2.98 -8.79 -1.60
C SER A 162 4.39 -9.01 -1.05
N PHE A 163 4.45 -9.66 0.11
CA PHE A 163 5.72 -10.11 0.69
C PHE A 163 6.42 -11.15 -0.22
N LYS A 164 5.63 -12.03 -0.84
CA LYS A 164 6.18 -13.02 -1.78
C LYS A 164 6.92 -12.37 -2.96
N PHE A 165 6.38 -11.31 -3.54
CA PHE A 165 7.08 -10.54 -4.56
C PHE A 165 8.36 -9.89 -4.01
N GLU A 166 8.30 -9.36 -2.79
CA GLU A 166 9.46 -8.72 -2.13
C GLU A 166 10.61 -9.72 -1.92
N GLU A 167 10.31 -10.96 -1.47
CA GLU A 167 11.27 -12.05 -1.37
C GLU A 167 11.86 -12.46 -2.72
N ASP A 168 11.01 -12.68 -3.72
CA ASP A 168 11.44 -13.07 -5.07
C ASP A 168 12.30 -11.98 -5.71
N PHE A 169 11.94 -10.71 -5.51
CA PHE A 169 12.72 -9.58 -6.01
C PHE A 169 14.06 -9.45 -5.28
N HIS A 170 14.09 -9.67 -3.98
CA HIS A 170 15.31 -9.69 -3.18
C HIS A 170 16.26 -10.81 -3.65
N TYR A 171 15.73 -12.01 -3.87
CA TYR A 171 16.50 -13.12 -4.45
C TYR A 171 17.07 -12.75 -5.83
N TYR A 172 16.23 -12.21 -6.71
CA TYR A 172 16.67 -11.76 -8.04
C TYR A 172 17.79 -10.72 -7.95
N GLN A 173 17.62 -9.74 -7.09
CA GLN A 173 18.54 -8.64 -6.88
C GLN A 173 19.91 -9.13 -6.37
N THR A 174 19.91 -9.99 -5.36
CA THR A 174 21.15 -10.52 -4.77
C THR A 174 21.88 -11.47 -5.70
N THR A 175 21.15 -12.22 -6.52
CA THR A 175 21.72 -13.20 -7.46
C THR A 175 22.25 -12.53 -8.73
N TYR A 176 21.45 -11.66 -9.35
CA TYR A 176 21.73 -11.14 -10.69
C TYR A 176 22.16 -9.68 -10.72
N LEU A 177 21.74 -8.86 -9.74
CA LEU A 177 22.08 -7.43 -9.67
C LEU A 177 23.07 -7.14 -8.53
N LYS A 178 24.14 -7.92 -8.44
CA LYS A 178 25.15 -7.83 -7.38
C LYS A 178 25.63 -6.39 -7.15
N GLY A 179 25.65 -5.95 -5.88
CA GLY A 179 26.05 -4.61 -5.49
C GLY A 179 25.00 -3.52 -5.75
N SER A 180 23.73 -3.90 -5.97
CA SER A 180 22.62 -2.96 -5.98
C SER A 180 22.21 -2.56 -4.54
N ALA A 181 21.35 -1.52 -4.43
CA ALA A 181 20.81 -1.08 -3.15
C ALA A 181 19.93 -2.15 -2.50
N TYR A 182 19.90 -2.21 -1.17
CA TYR A 182 19.04 -3.12 -0.41
C TYR A 182 17.58 -2.68 -0.52
N TYR A 183 16.72 -3.56 -1.06
CA TYR A 183 15.30 -3.28 -1.30
C TYR A 183 14.42 -3.95 -0.23
N PHE A 184 13.52 -3.18 0.38
CA PHE A 184 12.56 -3.66 1.38
C PHE A 184 11.35 -2.74 1.49
N SER A 185 10.28 -3.22 2.11
CA SER A 185 9.10 -2.40 2.43
C SER A 185 9.09 -2.03 3.91
N MET A 186 9.28 -0.75 4.22
CA MET A 186 9.40 -0.23 5.59
C MET A 186 8.16 -0.50 6.45
N LEU A 187 6.98 -0.48 5.83
CA LEU A 187 5.70 -0.64 6.52
C LEU A 187 5.20 -2.10 6.54
N ARG A 188 5.97 -3.05 5.99
CA ARG A 188 5.59 -4.46 5.90
C ARG A 188 5.18 -5.07 7.24
N PRO A 189 5.84 -4.78 8.39
CA PRO A 189 5.42 -5.31 9.68
C PRO A 189 4.07 -4.80 10.18
N LEU A 190 3.55 -3.71 9.59
CA LEU A 190 2.38 -2.99 10.07
C LEU A 190 1.12 -3.31 9.28
N SER A 191 -0.02 -3.19 9.93
CA SER A 191 -1.33 -3.12 9.33
C SER A 191 -1.64 -1.69 8.82
N GLU A 192 -2.55 -1.59 7.86
CA GLU A 192 -3.10 -0.30 7.41
C GLU A 192 -3.70 0.53 8.57
N PHE A 193 -4.27 -0.17 9.55
CA PHE A 193 -4.84 0.45 10.74
C PHE A 193 -3.77 1.14 11.60
N GLN A 194 -2.63 0.50 11.84
CA GLN A 194 -1.51 1.10 12.59
C GLN A 194 -0.84 2.24 11.82
N ILE A 195 -0.70 2.08 10.50
CA ILE A 195 -0.21 3.15 9.62
C ILE A 195 -1.13 4.38 9.70
N ALA A 196 -2.44 4.18 9.65
CA ALA A 196 -3.42 5.27 9.80
C ALA A 196 -3.35 5.93 11.18
N ARG A 197 -3.16 5.15 12.25
CA ARG A 197 -2.96 5.66 13.62
C ARG A 197 -1.73 6.58 13.70
N TYR A 198 -0.59 6.13 13.17
CA TYR A 198 0.63 6.93 13.16
C TYR A 198 0.46 8.18 12.28
N PHE A 199 -0.12 8.02 11.09
CA PHE A 199 -0.37 9.13 10.16
C PHE A 199 -1.32 10.19 10.74
N ALA A 200 -2.29 9.82 11.56
CA ALA A 200 -3.19 10.76 12.22
C ALA A 200 -2.45 11.78 13.10
N GLY A 201 -1.28 11.44 13.64
CA GLY A 201 -0.38 12.37 14.32
C GLY A 201 0.40 13.30 13.40
N GLN A 202 0.48 13.00 12.10
CA GLN A 202 1.29 13.74 11.13
C GLN A 202 0.47 14.85 10.44
N LYS A 203 -0.03 15.80 11.21
CA LYS A 203 -0.99 16.83 10.77
C LYS A 203 -0.52 17.65 9.58
N GLN A 204 0.79 17.84 9.42
CA GLN A 204 1.39 18.58 8.31
C GLN A 204 1.06 18.00 6.94
N TYR A 205 0.74 16.69 6.86
CA TYR A 205 0.40 16.04 5.59
C TYR A 205 -1.11 15.97 5.31
N HIS A 206 -1.99 16.25 6.31
CA HIS A 206 -3.44 16.05 6.16
C HIS A 206 -4.05 16.83 5.00
N GLY A 207 -3.57 18.05 4.77
CA GLY A 207 -4.08 18.91 3.70
C GLY A 207 -3.61 18.53 2.30
N ILE A 208 -2.51 17.77 2.18
CA ILE A 208 -1.81 17.57 0.92
C ILE A 208 -1.81 16.12 0.39
N PHE A 209 -1.97 15.12 1.26
CA PHE A 209 -1.92 13.72 0.81
C PHE A 209 -3.12 13.34 -0.05
N ARG A 210 -2.87 12.56 -1.09
CA ARG A 210 -3.90 12.04 -2.00
C ARG A 210 -3.54 10.64 -2.45
N SER A 211 -4.48 9.70 -2.34
CA SER A 211 -4.31 8.33 -2.86
C SER A 211 -5.45 7.90 -3.78
N CYS A 212 -6.37 8.80 -4.08
CA CYS A 212 -7.49 8.58 -4.99
C CYS A 212 -7.03 8.63 -6.45
N ASN A 213 -7.19 7.52 -7.18
CA ASN A 213 -6.81 7.44 -8.60
C ASN A 213 -7.57 8.43 -9.47
N ALA A 214 -8.89 8.58 -9.27
CA ALA A 214 -9.74 9.48 -10.03
C ALA A 214 -9.37 10.95 -9.78
N GLY A 215 -9.10 11.33 -8.53
CA GLY A 215 -8.76 12.70 -8.13
C GLY A 215 -7.27 13.06 -8.32
N SER A 216 -6.41 12.08 -8.63
CA SER A 216 -4.97 12.31 -8.74
C SER A 216 -4.55 13.29 -9.84
N LYS A 217 -5.39 13.50 -10.85
CA LYS A 217 -5.15 14.45 -11.94
C LYS A 217 -5.47 15.90 -11.54
N THR A 218 -6.36 16.08 -10.59
CA THR A 218 -6.85 17.38 -10.10
C THR A 218 -6.38 17.69 -8.68
N ASP A 219 -5.47 16.87 -8.16
CA ASP A 219 -4.93 16.96 -6.79
C ASP A 219 -6.04 17.04 -5.71
N SER A 220 -7.06 16.21 -5.86
CA SER A 220 -8.26 16.21 -5.00
C SER A 220 -8.72 14.80 -4.63
N TRP A 221 -9.54 14.69 -3.59
CA TRP A 221 -10.30 13.49 -3.31
C TRP A 221 -11.60 13.51 -4.14
N CYS A 222 -11.89 12.42 -4.89
CA CYS A 222 -13.13 12.37 -5.66
C CYS A 222 -14.39 12.16 -4.79
N GLY A 223 -14.23 11.66 -3.56
CA GLY A 223 -15.30 11.44 -2.59
C GLY A 223 -16.30 10.33 -2.96
N ARG A 224 -16.01 9.50 -3.98
CA ARG A 224 -16.97 8.48 -4.48
C ARG A 224 -16.36 7.10 -4.70
N CYS A 225 -15.04 6.99 -4.87
CA CYS A 225 -14.41 5.71 -5.14
C CYS A 225 -14.16 4.92 -3.85
N PRO A 226 -13.96 3.59 -3.94
CA PRO A 226 -13.67 2.74 -2.79
C PRO A 226 -12.44 3.18 -2.00
N LYS A 227 -11.41 3.70 -2.69
CA LYS A 227 -10.20 4.21 -2.01
C LYS A 227 -10.50 5.42 -1.13
N CYS A 228 -11.38 6.34 -1.57
CA CYS A 228 -11.78 7.48 -0.75
C CYS A 228 -12.53 7.02 0.52
N LEU A 229 -13.52 6.13 0.38
CA LEU A 229 -14.28 5.62 1.53
C LEU A 229 -13.38 4.81 2.48
N PHE A 230 -12.47 4.00 1.94
CA PHE A 230 -11.49 3.26 2.73
C PHE A 230 -10.64 4.20 3.58
N VAL A 231 -9.99 5.20 2.96
CA VAL A 231 -9.10 6.13 3.69
C VAL A 231 -9.89 6.97 4.70
N TYR A 232 -11.12 7.36 4.36
CA TYR A 232 -12.04 8.03 5.29
C TYR A 232 -12.30 7.19 6.54
N LEU A 233 -12.69 5.91 6.33
CA LEU A 233 -13.01 4.98 7.43
C LEU A 233 -11.80 4.66 8.29
N ILE A 234 -10.63 4.38 7.68
CA ILE A 234 -9.45 3.96 8.44
C ILE A 234 -8.85 5.09 9.29
N LEU A 235 -9.07 6.36 8.92
CA LEU A 235 -8.67 7.53 9.71
C LEU A 235 -9.70 7.91 10.79
N SER A 236 -10.96 7.55 10.60
CA SER A 236 -12.06 7.97 11.49
C SER A 236 -11.91 7.56 12.96
N PRO A 237 -11.27 6.45 13.36
CA PRO A 237 -11.03 6.14 14.77
C PRO A 237 -10.07 7.13 15.47
N PHE A 238 -9.18 7.75 14.72
CA PHE A 238 -8.02 8.49 15.23
C PHE A 238 -8.14 10.01 15.12
N LEU A 239 -9.03 10.50 14.28
CA LEU A 239 -9.23 11.92 14.03
C LEU A 239 -10.66 12.34 14.43
N PRO A 240 -10.86 13.57 14.93
CA PRO A 240 -12.18 14.16 15.07
C PRO A 240 -12.95 14.11 13.75
N ALA A 241 -14.27 13.94 13.79
CA ALA A 241 -15.10 13.87 12.60
C ALA A 241 -14.94 15.08 11.68
N GLN A 242 -14.77 16.29 12.26
CA GLN A 242 -14.56 17.51 11.51
C GLN A 242 -13.21 17.49 10.74
N GLU A 243 -12.13 17.04 11.37
CA GLU A 243 -10.81 16.95 10.70
C GLU A 243 -10.87 15.99 9.50
N VAL A 244 -11.55 14.84 9.65
CA VAL A 244 -11.74 13.92 8.53
C VAL A 244 -12.58 14.56 7.42
N MET A 245 -13.66 15.27 7.76
CA MET A 245 -14.47 16.00 6.78
C MET A 245 -13.66 17.07 6.05
N ASP A 246 -12.79 17.80 6.74
CA ASP A 246 -11.94 18.84 6.14
C ASP A 246 -10.94 18.24 5.12
N ILE A 247 -10.39 17.05 5.40
CA ILE A 247 -9.52 16.31 4.47
C ILE A 247 -10.24 15.96 3.17
N PHE A 248 -11.49 15.48 3.27
CA PHE A 248 -12.25 14.97 2.12
C PHE A 248 -13.22 15.97 1.51
N GLY A 249 -13.43 17.13 2.17
CA GLY A 249 -14.36 18.17 1.75
C GLY A 249 -15.85 17.85 1.99
N ARG A 250 -16.16 16.72 2.63
CA ARG A 250 -17.54 16.27 2.92
C ARG A 250 -17.58 15.13 3.93
N ASN A 251 -18.75 14.91 4.55
CA ASN A 251 -18.99 13.70 5.32
C ASN A 251 -19.38 12.54 4.40
N MET A 252 -18.42 11.68 4.09
CA MET A 252 -18.66 10.51 3.22
C MET A 252 -19.53 9.45 3.90
N LEU A 253 -19.57 9.38 5.22
CA LEU A 253 -20.36 8.41 5.96
C LEU A 253 -21.87 8.75 5.99
N GLU A 254 -22.26 9.95 5.55
CA GLU A 254 -23.67 10.33 5.34
C GLU A 254 -24.16 9.97 3.92
N ASP A 255 -23.27 9.67 2.99
CA ASP A 255 -23.62 9.40 1.60
C ASP A 255 -24.09 7.96 1.39
N TRP A 256 -25.40 7.80 1.20
CA TRP A 256 -26.01 6.48 1.00
C TRP A 256 -25.60 5.79 -0.30
N ASP A 257 -25.18 6.55 -1.31
CA ASP A 257 -24.70 5.98 -2.57
C ASP A 257 -23.42 5.16 -2.39
N LEU A 258 -22.70 5.37 -1.27
CA LEU A 258 -21.51 4.61 -0.90
C LEU A 258 -21.83 3.31 -0.13
N LYS A 259 -23.12 3.00 0.15
CA LYS A 259 -23.50 1.78 0.88
C LYS A 259 -22.96 0.52 0.25
N ASP A 260 -23.09 0.40 -1.07
CA ASP A 260 -22.63 -0.77 -1.82
C ASP A 260 -21.12 -0.95 -1.71
N THR A 261 -20.38 0.15 -1.76
CA THR A 261 -18.94 0.18 -1.55
C THR A 261 -18.57 -0.21 -0.11
N LEU A 262 -19.32 0.26 0.88
CA LEU A 262 -19.13 -0.16 2.27
C LEU A 262 -19.30 -1.68 2.42
N ASP A 263 -20.38 -2.24 1.85
CA ASP A 263 -20.66 -3.68 1.92
C ASP A 263 -19.51 -4.53 1.33
N GLN A 264 -18.89 -4.07 0.25
CA GLN A 264 -17.69 -4.70 -0.33
C GLN A 264 -16.49 -4.58 0.60
N LEU A 265 -16.27 -3.40 1.18
CA LEU A 265 -15.12 -3.13 2.04
C LEU A 265 -15.18 -3.93 3.35
N VAL A 266 -16.34 -4.05 3.97
CA VAL A 266 -16.52 -4.77 5.25
C VAL A 266 -16.75 -6.27 5.08
N GLY A 267 -16.91 -6.77 3.84
CA GLY A 267 -17.06 -8.21 3.54
C GLY A 267 -18.50 -8.73 3.68
N ILE A 268 -19.52 -7.86 3.61
CA ILE A 268 -20.92 -8.27 3.41
C ILE A 268 -21.08 -8.83 2.00
N LYS A 269 -20.36 -8.26 1.01
CA LYS A 269 -20.19 -8.80 -0.33
C LYS A 269 -18.91 -9.63 -0.43
N GLU A 270 -18.94 -10.71 -1.21
CA GLU A 270 -17.80 -11.62 -1.38
C GLU A 270 -16.62 -10.95 -2.09
N GLU A 271 -16.92 -10.10 -3.09
CA GLU A 271 -15.91 -9.40 -3.87
C GLU A 271 -15.47 -8.11 -3.18
N LYS A 272 -14.17 -7.97 -2.99
CA LYS A 272 -13.52 -6.73 -2.55
C LYS A 272 -13.38 -5.78 -3.74
N PRO A 273 -13.42 -4.45 -3.54
CA PRO A 273 -13.15 -3.50 -4.62
C PRO A 273 -11.79 -3.76 -5.26
N PHE A 274 -11.72 -3.63 -6.59
CA PHE A 274 -10.48 -3.82 -7.36
C PHE A 274 -9.58 -2.57 -7.26
N GLU A 275 -9.30 -2.19 -6.00
CA GLU A 275 -8.43 -1.07 -5.63
C GLU A 275 -7.54 -1.45 -4.44
N CYS A 276 -6.46 -0.67 -4.25
CA CYS A 276 -5.60 -0.84 -3.08
C CYS A 276 -6.32 -0.29 -1.83
N VAL A 277 -7.00 -1.16 -1.12
CA VAL A 277 -7.68 -0.91 0.16
C VAL A 277 -7.21 -1.95 1.17
N GLY A 278 -7.20 -1.62 2.45
CA GLY A 278 -6.79 -2.52 3.53
C GLY A 278 -7.60 -3.83 3.59
N SER A 279 -7.30 -4.69 4.53
CA SER A 279 -8.06 -5.92 4.74
C SER A 279 -9.49 -5.63 5.24
N ARG A 280 -10.39 -6.59 5.04
CA ARG A 280 -11.75 -6.50 5.57
C ARG A 280 -11.78 -6.35 7.09
N ASP A 281 -10.90 -7.06 7.77
CA ASP A 281 -10.81 -7.02 9.23
C ASP A 281 -10.34 -5.66 9.75
N GLU A 282 -9.38 -5.01 9.07
CA GLU A 282 -8.93 -3.65 9.41
C GLU A 282 -10.06 -2.61 9.28
N ILE A 283 -10.84 -2.72 8.20
CA ILE A 283 -11.96 -1.80 7.94
C ILE A 283 -13.08 -2.02 8.95
N ASN A 284 -13.41 -3.28 9.26
CA ASN A 284 -14.39 -3.61 10.30
C ASN A 284 -13.94 -3.07 11.66
N THR A 285 -12.67 -3.25 12.03
CA THR A 285 -12.10 -2.72 13.27
C THR A 285 -12.21 -1.19 13.31
N ALA A 286 -11.85 -0.51 12.23
CA ALA A 286 -11.97 0.95 12.13
C ALA A 286 -13.43 1.42 12.29
N ALA A 287 -14.37 0.77 11.62
CA ALA A 287 -15.79 1.11 11.73
C ALA A 287 -16.34 0.90 13.15
N VAL A 288 -16.00 -0.22 13.81
CA VAL A 288 -16.40 -0.51 15.19
C VAL A 288 -15.84 0.52 16.17
N LEU A 289 -14.55 0.86 16.05
CA LEU A 289 -13.92 1.84 16.94
C LEU A 289 -14.45 3.26 16.71
N THR A 290 -14.74 3.61 15.46
CA THR A 290 -15.38 4.89 15.14
C THR A 290 -16.78 4.99 15.78
N ILE A 291 -17.59 3.94 15.66
CA ILE A 291 -18.92 3.89 16.31
C ILE A 291 -18.78 4.07 17.83
N ARG A 292 -17.86 3.32 18.45
CA ARG A 292 -17.62 3.43 19.89
C ARG A 292 -17.24 4.85 20.30
N ARG A 293 -16.28 5.46 19.61
CA ARG A 293 -15.82 6.82 19.88
C ARG A 293 -16.97 7.84 19.78
N LEU A 294 -17.80 7.74 18.73
CA LEU A 294 -18.94 8.65 18.55
C LEU A 294 -20.00 8.46 19.65
N GLU A 295 -20.29 7.22 20.02
CA GLU A 295 -21.25 6.92 21.10
C GLU A 295 -20.76 7.40 22.47
N GLU A 296 -19.48 7.21 22.78
CA GLU A 296 -18.85 7.71 24.01
C GLU A 296 -18.83 9.25 24.07
N ALA A 297 -18.70 9.90 22.91
CA ALA A 297 -18.79 11.36 22.80
C ALA A 297 -20.24 11.90 22.80
N GLY A 298 -21.26 11.03 22.73
CA GLY A 298 -22.64 11.42 22.58
C GLY A 298 -22.98 12.02 21.21
N GLU A 299 -22.12 11.76 20.20
CA GLU A 299 -22.31 12.23 18.83
C GLU A 299 -23.24 11.30 18.04
N PRO A 300 -24.08 11.83 17.12
CA PRO A 300 -24.95 11.02 16.29
C PRO A 300 -24.13 10.16 15.32
N LEU A 301 -24.54 8.91 15.14
CA LEU A 301 -23.92 8.04 14.15
C LEU A 301 -24.29 8.48 12.74
N PRO A 302 -23.32 8.66 11.84
CA PRO A 302 -23.58 8.86 10.43
C PRO A 302 -24.36 7.69 9.81
N ARG A 303 -25.06 7.97 8.72
CA ARG A 303 -26.01 7.06 8.08
C ARG A 303 -25.43 5.68 7.74
N LEU A 304 -24.22 5.63 7.17
CA LEU A 304 -23.55 4.38 6.83
C LEU A 304 -23.12 3.59 8.07
N LEU A 305 -22.66 4.25 9.13
CA LEU A 305 -22.30 3.58 10.39
C LEU A 305 -23.53 3.11 11.15
N SER A 306 -24.64 3.86 11.12
CA SER A 306 -25.93 3.43 11.66
C SER A 306 -26.41 2.15 10.98
N TYR A 307 -26.30 2.07 9.64
CA TYR A 307 -26.60 0.87 8.89
C TYR A 307 -25.65 -0.28 9.27
N TYR A 308 -24.32 -0.04 9.23
CA TYR A 308 -23.31 -1.06 9.54
C TYR A 308 -23.55 -1.68 10.92
N LYS A 309 -23.95 -0.89 11.91
CA LYS A 309 -24.27 -1.34 13.27
C LYS A 309 -25.39 -2.39 13.32
N THR A 310 -26.24 -2.48 12.30
CA THR A 310 -27.32 -3.49 12.22
C THR A 310 -26.86 -4.83 11.64
N THR A 311 -25.65 -4.90 11.07
CA THR A 311 -25.14 -6.07 10.36
C THR A 311 -24.51 -7.13 11.27
N ASP A 312 -24.38 -8.35 10.77
CA ASP A 312 -23.71 -9.44 11.48
C ASP A 312 -22.19 -9.22 11.57
N GLN A 313 -21.58 -8.55 10.59
CA GLN A 313 -20.19 -8.13 10.61
C GLN A 313 -19.90 -7.26 11.83
N TYR A 314 -20.73 -6.25 12.09
CA TYR A 314 -20.56 -5.43 13.27
C TYR A 314 -20.65 -6.25 14.56
N ARG A 315 -21.65 -7.15 14.70
CA ARG A 315 -21.83 -7.98 15.91
C ARG A 315 -20.59 -8.85 16.16
N THR A 316 -20.07 -9.46 15.10
CA THR A 316 -18.89 -10.32 15.16
C THR A 316 -17.63 -9.53 15.51
N CYS A 317 -17.38 -8.41 14.81
CA CYS A 317 -16.16 -7.63 14.99
C CYS A 317 -16.13 -6.83 16.29
N ARG A 318 -17.29 -6.36 16.76
CA ARG A 318 -17.41 -5.69 18.07
C ARG A 318 -16.89 -6.56 19.22
N ALA A 319 -17.11 -7.88 19.14
CA ALA A 319 -16.68 -8.81 20.19
C ALA A 319 -15.16 -9.04 20.20
N ARG A 320 -14.46 -8.79 19.09
CA ARG A 320 -13.00 -9.03 18.97
C ARG A 320 -12.15 -7.90 19.59
N GLY A 321 -12.70 -6.68 19.70
CA GLY A 321 -11.95 -5.50 20.17
C GLY A 321 -10.92 -5.00 19.16
N ASP A 322 -9.89 -4.28 19.64
CA ASP A 322 -8.78 -3.79 18.82
C ASP A 322 -7.69 -4.89 18.71
N GLN A 323 -7.77 -5.68 17.65
CA GLN A 323 -6.80 -6.73 17.36
C GLN A 323 -5.48 -6.19 16.76
N TYR A 324 -5.44 -4.91 16.39
CA TYR A 324 -4.26 -4.27 15.79
C TYR A 324 -3.45 -3.44 16.78
N ALA A 325 -3.86 -3.37 18.05
CA ALA A 325 -3.14 -2.61 19.06
C ALA A 325 -1.67 -3.05 19.18
N SER A 326 -1.41 -4.35 19.10
CA SER A 326 -0.07 -4.95 19.19
C SER A 326 0.32 -5.80 17.97
N TYR A 327 -0.39 -5.64 16.84
CA TYR A 327 -0.10 -6.40 15.63
C TYR A 327 1.32 -6.11 15.13
N TYR A 328 2.03 -7.15 14.71
CA TYR A 328 3.33 -7.05 14.07
C TYR A 328 3.55 -8.30 13.21
N ASP A 329 3.70 -8.12 11.89
CA ASP A 329 4.02 -9.23 10.99
C ASP A 329 5.54 -9.49 11.04
N ALA A 330 5.90 -10.73 11.38
CA ALA A 330 7.30 -11.14 11.44
C ALA A 330 7.90 -11.41 10.04
N ASN A 331 7.06 -11.53 9.01
CA ASN A 331 7.50 -11.75 7.64
C ASN A 331 7.82 -10.41 6.96
N HIS A 332 9.03 -9.94 7.09
CA HIS A 332 9.50 -8.69 6.50
C HIS A 332 11.01 -8.73 6.23
N LEU A 333 11.46 -7.85 5.32
CA LEU A 333 12.87 -7.61 5.01
C LEU A 333 13.36 -6.26 5.58
N VAL A 334 12.65 -5.69 6.53
CA VAL A 334 13.07 -4.44 7.19
C VAL A 334 14.35 -4.72 8.01
N PRO A 335 15.45 -3.94 7.83
CA PRO A 335 16.64 -4.06 8.65
C PRO A 335 16.35 -3.95 10.15
N ASP A 336 17.11 -4.66 10.99
CA ASP A 336 16.81 -4.82 12.42
C ASP A 336 16.71 -3.49 13.19
N ASP A 337 17.59 -2.52 12.91
CA ASP A 337 17.58 -1.19 13.49
C ASP A 337 16.28 -0.43 13.15
N LEU A 338 15.81 -0.54 11.91
CA LEU A 338 14.58 0.06 11.43
C LEU A 338 13.35 -0.71 11.93
N ALA A 339 13.41 -2.02 12.04
CA ALA A 339 12.34 -2.85 12.58
C ALA A 339 12.04 -2.51 14.04
N LEU A 340 13.09 -2.31 14.86
CA LEU A 340 12.96 -1.84 16.25
C LEU A 340 12.31 -0.45 16.31
N LEU A 341 12.70 0.46 15.41
CA LEU A 341 12.11 1.80 15.31
C LEU A 341 10.63 1.74 14.93
N VAL A 342 10.27 0.95 13.90
CA VAL A 342 8.87 0.74 13.49
C VAL A 342 8.04 0.23 14.67
N ARG A 343 8.55 -0.77 15.40
CA ARG A 343 7.86 -1.33 16.56
C ARG A 343 7.63 -0.27 17.63
N LYS A 344 8.69 0.46 17.99
CA LYS A 344 8.63 1.51 19.01
C LYS A 344 7.57 2.58 18.70
N TYR A 345 7.57 3.14 17.51
CA TYR A 345 6.72 4.29 17.16
C TYR A 345 5.34 3.92 16.64
N CYS A 346 5.19 2.78 15.98
CA CYS A 346 3.94 2.43 15.32
C CYS A 346 3.14 1.34 16.07
N VAL A 347 3.80 0.53 16.91
CA VAL A 347 3.14 -0.53 17.68
C VAL A 347 3.02 -0.13 19.15
N ASP A 348 4.14 0.16 19.81
CA ASP A 348 4.18 0.44 21.25
C ASP A 348 3.69 1.84 21.59
N GLY A 349 3.65 2.78 20.63
CA GLY A 349 3.07 4.12 20.79
C GLY A 349 3.91 5.08 21.65
N LEU A 350 5.24 4.95 21.59
CA LEU A 350 6.20 5.77 22.37
C LEU A 350 6.65 7.02 21.61
#